data_0e27e8b934ac9b51deba66609e2c6070
#
_entry.id   0e27e8b934ac9b51deba66609e2c6070
#
_cell.length_a   1.000
_cell.length_b   1.000
_cell.length_c   1.000
_cell.angle_alpha   90.00
_cell.angle_beta   90.00
_cell.angle_gamma   90.00
#
_symmetry.space_group_name_H-M   'P 1'
#
loop_
_entity.id
_entity.type
_entity.pdbx_description
1 polymer ?
#
loop_
_entity_poly.entity_id
_entity_poly.type
_entity_poly.pdbx_seq_one_letter_code
_entity_poly.pdbx_strand_id
1 'polypeptide(L)'
;HAKVVDVVGGAGEPSTGASGLAASGASDAEAVRQAIQLRFPAKSGKRAEITIDDPDLVGVMMALVERPGRGGRLLVWREDDGDDDQGAWHAVTSSDVAGYVREVLGETATPKDFRTWHATVLAARGLADAGPPPRSQAARRRTVAAVVRDVADELGNTPAVCRSSYIDPRVIDLWERGETIGRPRTLEGAERAVRSLLA
;
A
#
# COMPACT_ATOMS: atom_id res chain seq x y z
N HIS A 1 -12.01 10.96 11.41
CA HIS A 1 -12.15 11.98 10.36
C HIS A 1 -10.77 12.18 9.72
N ALA A 2 -10.58 11.68 8.51
CA ALA A 2 -9.40 11.98 7.73
C ALA A 2 -9.48 13.45 7.27
N LYS A 3 -8.48 14.24 7.62
CA LYS A 3 -8.26 15.55 7.03
C LYS A 3 -7.19 15.41 5.97
N VAL A 4 -7.51 15.78 4.75
CA VAL A 4 -6.48 16.02 3.72
C VAL A 4 -5.71 17.25 4.17
N VAL A 5 -4.42 17.15 4.20
CA VAL A 5 -3.63 18.25 4.70
C VAL A 5 -2.76 18.89 3.64
N ASP A 6 -2.21 18.19 2.67
CA ASP A 6 -1.41 18.86 1.65
C ASP A 6 -1.33 18.07 0.34
N VAL A 7 -1.43 18.80 -0.77
CA VAL A 7 -0.99 18.34 -2.09
C VAL A 7 0.46 18.78 -2.23
N VAL A 8 1.41 17.88 -2.16
CA VAL A 8 2.83 18.18 -2.33
C VAL A 8 3.19 17.94 -3.78
N GLY A 9 3.34 19.02 -4.55
CA GLY A 9 4.02 18.98 -5.83
C GLY A 9 5.52 18.83 -5.57
N GLY A 10 6.09 17.64 -5.74
CA GLY A 10 7.52 17.42 -5.60
C GLY A 10 8.28 17.92 -6.83
N ALA A 11 8.75 19.17 -6.81
CA ALA A 11 9.90 19.56 -7.61
C ALA A 11 11.13 18.94 -6.92
N GLY A 12 11.80 17.98 -7.58
CA GLY A 12 13.08 17.45 -7.13
C GLY A 12 14.09 18.58 -7.04
N GLU A 13 14.69 18.80 -5.88
CA GLU A 13 15.81 19.72 -5.73
C GLU A 13 17.01 19.22 -6.54
N PRO A 14 17.65 20.10 -7.34
CA PRO A 14 18.90 19.74 -8.02
C PRO A 14 20.05 19.76 -7.01
N SER A 15 20.65 18.62 -6.76
CA SER A 15 21.94 18.55 -6.08
C SER A 15 23.00 19.24 -6.92
N THR A 16 23.59 20.31 -6.37
CA THR A 16 24.65 21.11 -6.96
C THR A 16 25.95 20.30 -7.08
N GLY A 17 26.44 20.10 -8.31
CA GLY A 17 27.73 19.48 -8.57
C GLY A 17 28.15 19.60 -10.02
N ALA A 18 28.75 20.76 -10.32
CA ALA A 18 29.72 21.15 -11.37
C ALA A 18 29.88 20.37 -12.68
N SER A 19 29.72 21.18 -13.73
CA SER A 19 30.59 21.33 -14.92
C SER A 19 30.57 20.30 -16.07
N GLY A 20 30.14 20.79 -17.23
CA GLY A 20 30.82 20.46 -18.52
C GLY A 20 29.96 19.93 -19.66
N LEU A 21 29.67 20.83 -20.61
CA LEU A 21 29.51 20.63 -22.07
C LEU A 21 28.27 19.93 -22.65
N ALA A 22 27.45 20.81 -23.17
CA ALA A 22 26.84 20.87 -24.54
C ALA A 22 26.34 19.60 -25.25
N ALA A 23 25.12 19.72 -25.60
CA ALA A 23 24.47 19.59 -26.92
C ALA A 23 23.36 18.53 -27.02
N SER A 24 22.27 19.06 -27.55
CA SER A 24 21.28 18.43 -28.43
C SER A 24 20.10 17.71 -27.82
N GLY A 25 19.00 18.44 -27.69
CA GLY A 25 17.70 18.11 -28.27
C GLY A 25 17.03 16.80 -27.85
N ALA A 26 16.36 16.81 -26.74
CA ALA A 26 15.07 16.14 -26.59
C ALA A 26 14.35 16.77 -25.40
N SER A 27 13.24 17.44 -25.71
CA SER A 27 12.32 17.96 -24.71
C SER A 27 11.58 16.80 -24.04
N ASP A 28 12.23 16.13 -23.11
CA ASP A 28 11.53 15.36 -22.11
C ASP A 28 11.03 16.37 -21.07
N ALA A 29 9.79 16.79 -21.27
CA ALA A 29 9.05 17.46 -20.22
C ALA A 29 9.04 16.51 -19.03
N GLU A 30 9.86 16.80 -18.04
CA GLU A 30 9.88 16.14 -16.74
C GLU A 30 8.47 16.29 -16.15
N ALA A 31 7.66 15.25 -16.35
CA ALA A 31 6.31 15.20 -15.83
C ALA A 31 6.43 15.30 -14.31
N VAL A 32 6.09 16.45 -13.76
CA VAL A 32 6.00 16.66 -12.32
C VAL A 32 5.08 15.58 -11.78
N ARG A 33 5.64 14.55 -11.15
CA ARG A 33 4.87 13.51 -10.50
C ARG A 33 4.15 14.13 -9.31
N GLN A 34 2.86 14.35 -9.48
CA GLN A 34 2.02 14.79 -8.38
C GLN A 34 1.79 13.61 -7.43
N ALA A 35 1.92 13.86 -6.15
CA ALA A 35 1.58 12.90 -5.11
C ALA A 35 0.66 13.55 -4.09
N ILE A 36 -0.22 12.76 -3.51
CA ILE A 36 -1.12 13.20 -2.45
C ILE A 36 -0.66 12.60 -1.13
N GLN A 37 -0.48 13.44 -0.14
CA GLN A 37 -0.19 13.01 1.21
C GLN A 37 -1.46 13.07 2.08
N LEU A 38 -1.87 11.91 2.56
CA LEU A 38 -2.97 11.77 3.50
C LEU A 38 -2.44 11.70 4.92
N ARG A 39 -2.95 12.57 5.80
CA ARG A 39 -2.63 12.57 7.23
C ARG A 39 -3.90 12.42 8.05
N PHE A 40 -3.97 11.43 8.91
CA PHE A 40 -5.13 11.20 9.74
C PHE A 40 -4.77 10.56 11.09
N PRO A 41 -5.64 10.72 12.12
CA PRO A 41 -5.47 10.05 13.39
C PRO A 41 -5.58 8.52 13.20
N ALA A 42 -4.54 7.79 13.62
CA ALA A 42 -4.53 6.33 13.63
C ALA A 42 -4.87 5.80 15.03
N LYS A 43 -4.97 4.47 15.12
CA LYS A 43 -5.22 3.78 16.38
C LYS A 43 -4.12 4.10 17.42
N SER A 44 -4.51 4.21 18.68
CA SER A 44 -3.60 4.50 19.81
C SER A 44 -2.99 5.91 19.80
N GLY A 45 -3.68 6.90 19.23
CA GLY A 45 -3.25 8.30 19.25
C GLY A 45 -2.09 8.62 18.29
N LYS A 46 -1.63 7.65 17.50
CA LYS A 46 -0.63 7.87 16.46
C LYS A 46 -1.23 8.63 15.28
N ARG A 47 -0.40 9.30 14.50
CA ARG A 47 -0.76 9.82 13.18
C ARG A 47 -0.31 8.84 12.13
N ALA A 48 -1.20 8.55 11.17
CA ALA A 48 -0.84 7.87 9.95
C ALA A 48 -0.56 8.91 8.86
N GLU A 49 0.47 8.64 8.07
CA GLU A 49 0.78 9.35 6.84
C GLU A 49 0.82 8.33 5.70
N ILE A 50 0.11 8.60 4.63
CA ILE A 50 0.08 7.76 3.43
C ILE A 50 0.35 8.66 2.24
N THR A 51 1.32 8.30 1.43
CA THR A 51 1.60 8.97 0.16
C THR A 51 0.99 8.15 -0.97
N ILE A 52 0.22 8.79 -1.82
CA ILE A 52 -0.37 8.23 -3.04
C ILE A 52 0.30 8.91 -4.21
N ASP A 53 1.01 8.14 -5.03
CA ASP A 53 1.75 8.60 -6.21
C ASP A 53 1.30 7.88 -7.50
N ASP A 54 0.31 7.01 -7.40
CA ASP A 54 -0.36 6.42 -8.55
C ASP A 54 -1.16 7.51 -9.30
N PRO A 55 -0.89 7.76 -10.59
CA PRO A 55 -1.49 8.87 -11.34
C PRO A 55 -3.01 8.83 -11.40
N ASP A 56 -3.60 7.63 -11.52
CA ASP A 56 -5.05 7.47 -11.62
C ASP A 56 -5.72 7.77 -10.28
N LEU A 57 -5.14 7.27 -9.19
CA LEU A 57 -5.61 7.58 -7.84
C LEU A 57 -5.41 9.05 -7.49
N VAL A 58 -4.30 9.65 -7.87
CA VAL A 58 -4.05 11.09 -7.69
C VAL A 58 -5.13 11.90 -8.40
N GLY A 59 -5.46 11.58 -9.65
CA GLY A 59 -6.50 12.26 -10.41
C GLY A 59 -7.87 12.21 -9.70
N VAL A 60 -8.30 11.03 -9.28
CA VAL A 60 -9.55 10.86 -8.53
C VAL A 60 -9.54 11.63 -7.20
N MET A 61 -8.45 11.56 -6.46
CA MET A 61 -8.32 12.25 -5.17
C MET A 61 -8.33 13.76 -5.32
N MET A 62 -7.69 14.30 -6.37
CA MET A 62 -7.72 15.72 -6.70
C MET A 62 -9.15 16.18 -7.01
N ALA A 63 -9.87 15.46 -7.86
CA ALA A 63 -11.27 15.77 -8.15
C ALA A 63 -12.13 15.77 -6.88
N LEU A 64 -11.90 14.83 -5.96
CA LEU A 64 -12.59 14.80 -4.66
C LEU A 64 -12.20 15.97 -3.74
N VAL A 65 -10.98 16.46 -3.82
CA VAL A 65 -10.51 17.62 -3.05
C VAL A 65 -11.10 18.91 -3.60
N GLU A 66 -11.18 19.07 -4.91
CA GLU A 66 -11.60 20.30 -5.60
C GLU A 66 -13.11 20.43 -5.75
N ARG A 67 -13.89 19.38 -5.46
CA ARG A 67 -15.34 19.39 -5.65
C ARG A 67 -16.04 20.56 -4.93
N PRO A 68 -17.09 21.13 -5.51
CA PRO A 68 -17.93 22.13 -4.86
C PRO A 68 -18.62 21.58 -3.61
N GLY A 69 -18.89 22.42 -2.61
CA GLY A 69 -19.64 22.03 -1.41
C GLY A 69 -18.89 21.08 -0.48
N ARG A 70 -17.57 21.10 -0.49
CA ARG A 70 -16.69 20.27 0.33
C ARG A 70 -17.04 20.36 1.83
N GLY A 71 -17.88 19.43 2.29
CA GLY A 71 -18.15 19.22 3.72
C GLY A 71 -17.17 18.17 4.28
N GLY A 72 -16.20 18.56 5.06
CA GLY A 72 -15.38 17.79 6.01
C GLY A 72 -14.88 16.37 5.68
N ARG A 73 -15.49 15.63 4.76
CA ARG A 73 -15.10 14.27 4.38
C ARG A 73 -14.47 14.25 2.99
N LEU A 74 -13.37 13.53 2.83
CA LEU A 74 -12.68 13.39 1.55
C LEU A 74 -13.36 12.33 0.67
N LEU A 75 -13.51 11.11 1.20
CA LEU A 75 -14.09 10.01 0.45
C LEU A 75 -15.61 10.13 0.45
N VAL A 76 -16.14 10.44 -0.70
CA VAL A 76 -17.56 10.60 -0.97
C VAL A 76 -17.87 10.02 -2.36
N TRP A 77 -19.12 9.71 -2.59
CA TRP A 77 -19.66 9.34 -3.88
C TRP A 77 -20.95 10.13 -4.16
N ARG A 78 -21.36 10.18 -5.40
CA ARG A 78 -22.57 10.82 -5.84
C ARG A 78 -23.38 9.83 -6.67
N GLU A 79 -24.69 9.77 -6.45
CA GLU A 79 -25.57 9.03 -7.32
C GLU A 79 -25.59 9.71 -8.70
N ASP A 80 -25.42 8.89 -9.75
CA ASP A 80 -25.59 9.34 -11.11
C ASP A 80 -27.08 9.11 -11.48
N ASP A 81 -27.87 10.13 -11.29
CA ASP A 81 -29.31 10.11 -11.62
C ASP A 81 -29.60 10.58 -13.05
N GLY A 82 -28.55 10.67 -13.88
CA GLY A 82 -28.66 10.85 -15.34
C GLY A 82 -29.07 12.25 -15.79
N ASP A 83 -29.35 13.16 -14.90
CA ASP A 83 -29.76 14.53 -15.23
C ASP A 83 -29.17 15.52 -14.24
N ASP A 84 -28.26 16.33 -14.75
CA ASP A 84 -27.59 17.46 -14.08
C ASP A 84 -26.74 17.19 -12.84
N ASP A 85 -25.68 17.97 -12.74
CA ASP A 85 -24.62 18.10 -11.72
C ASP A 85 -25.16 18.34 -10.27
N GLN A 86 -26.39 17.95 -9.94
CA GLN A 86 -27.14 18.24 -8.73
C GLN A 86 -27.27 17.07 -7.74
N GLY A 87 -26.76 15.88 -8.04
CA GLY A 87 -26.83 14.74 -7.12
C GLY A 87 -26.15 15.01 -5.77
N ALA A 88 -26.76 14.56 -4.68
CA ALA A 88 -26.23 14.75 -3.35
C ALA A 88 -24.95 13.94 -3.13
N TRP A 89 -23.97 14.54 -2.46
CA TRP A 89 -22.73 13.86 -2.07
C TRP A 89 -22.96 13.01 -0.82
N HIS A 90 -22.70 11.73 -0.91
CA HIS A 90 -22.80 10.77 0.17
C HIS A 90 -21.41 10.40 0.68
N ALA A 91 -21.27 10.29 2.00
CA ALA A 91 -20.01 9.85 2.58
C ALA A 91 -19.80 8.35 2.36
N VAL A 92 -18.62 7.96 1.86
CA VAL A 92 -18.23 6.55 1.83
C VAL A 92 -18.08 6.04 3.26
N THR A 93 -18.79 4.97 3.58
CA THR A 93 -18.74 4.29 4.87
C THR A 93 -17.93 2.99 4.80
N SER A 94 -17.56 2.44 5.95
CA SER A 94 -16.92 1.11 6.00
C SER A 94 -17.84 0.01 5.44
N SER A 95 -19.17 0.19 5.54
CA SER A 95 -20.15 -0.75 4.99
C SER A 95 -20.14 -0.73 3.48
N ASP A 96 -20.04 0.46 2.87
CA ASP A 96 -20.00 0.60 1.41
C ASP A 96 -18.74 -0.06 0.85
N VAL A 97 -17.58 0.18 1.48
CA VAL A 97 -16.33 -0.49 1.08
C VAL A 97 -16.44 -2.01 1.23
N ALA A 98 -17.00 -2.49 2.34
CA ALA A 98 -17.17 -3.93 2.54
C ALA A 98 -18.18 -4.54 1.56
N GLY A 99 -19.24 -3.79 1.20
CA GLY A 99 -20.21 -4.18 0.18
C GLY A 99 -19.56 -4.33 -1.18
N TYR A 100 -18.83 -3.32 -1.61
CA TYR A 100 -18.10 -3.31 -2.89
C TYR A 100 -17.06 -4.44 -2.98
N VAL A 101 -16.30 -4.67 -1.90
CA VAL A 101 -15.31 -5.77 -1.87
C VAL A 101 -16.00 -7.12 -2.06
N ARG A 102 -17.16 -7.37 -1.44
CA ARG A 102 -17.92 -8.62 -1.62
C ARG A 102 -18.50 -8.74 -3.03
N GLU A 103 -18.99 -7.66 -3.58
CA GLU A 103 -19.53 -7.62 -4.94
C GLU A 103 -18.46 -8.02 -5.98
N VAL A 104 -17.24 -7.48 -5.85
CA VAL A 104 -16.17 -7.67 -6.82
C VAL A 104 -15.41 -8.99 -6.62
N LEU A 105 -15.15 -9.37 -5.36
CA LEU A 105 -14.29 -10.50 -5.02
C LEU A 105 -15.04 -11.72 -4.47
N GLY A 106 -16.35 -11.62 -4.27
CA GLY A 106 -17.19 -12.67 -3.74
C GLY A 106 -17.58 -12.50 -2.27
N GLU A 107 -18.66 -13.14 -1.88
CA GLU A 107 -19.38 -12.98 -0.60
C GLU A 107 -18.51 -13.10 0.67
N THR A 108 -17.45 -13.88 0.61
CA THR A 108 -16.57 -14.12 1.75
C THR A 108 -15.43 -13.11 1.87
N ALA A 109 -15.20 -12.30 0.82
CA ALA A 109 -14.10 -11.35 0.78
C ALA A 109 -14.36 -10.15 1.70
N THR A 110 -13.30 -9.68 2.34
CA THR A 110 -13.33 -8.55 3.26
C THR A 110 -12.17 -7.58 3.00
N PRO A 111 -12.29 -6.30 3.38
CA PRO A 111 -11.16 -5.37 3.31
C PRO A 111 -9.93 -5.83 4.12
N LYS A 112 -10.12 -6.70 5.12
CA LYS A 112 -9.02 -7.27 5.89
C LYS A 112 -8.14 -8.19 5.03
N ASP A 113 -8.69 -8.84 4.01
CA ASP A 113 -7.96 -9.80 3.18
C ASP A 113 -6.87 -9.12 2.37
N PHE A 114 -7.06 -7.87 1.96
CA PHE A 114 -5.99 -7.07 1.35
C PHE A 114 -4.80 -6.88 2.30
N ARG A 115 -5.05 -6.61 3.57
CA ARG A 115 -3.97 -6.49 4.56
C ARG A 115 -3.29 -7.82 4.83
N THR A 116 -4.05 -8.90 4.85
CA THR A 116 -3.52 -10.27 5.02
C THR A 116 -2.67 -10.65 3.83
N TRP A 117 -3.13 -10.38 2.62
CA TRP A 117 -2.38 -10.60 1.40
C TRP A 117 -1.08 -9.80 1.38
N HIS A 118 -1.17 -8.50 1.60
CA HIS A 118 0.00 -7.61 1.61
C HIS A 118 1.05 -8.03 2.66
N ALA A 119 0.61 -8.32 3.89
CA ALA A 119 1.49 -8.81 4.95
C ALA A 119 2.17 -10.13 4.57
N THR A 120 1.44 -11.05 3.93
CA THR A 120 1.97 -12.34 3.48
C THR A 120 3.01 -12.16 2.40
N VAL A 121 2.77 -11.27 1.43
CA VAL A 121 3.74 -10.94 0.36
C VAL A 121 5.00 -10.30 0.93
N LEU A 122 4.87 -9.35 1.85
CA LEU A 122 6.01 -8.72 2.51
C LEU A 122 6.83 -9.74 3.33
N ALA A 123 6.15 -10.63 4.06
CA ALA A 123 6.82 -11.69 4.82
C ALA A 123 7.59 -12.66 3.90
N ALA A 124 6.98 -13.08 2.80
CA ALA A 124 7.62 -13.96 1.83
C ALA A 124 8.86 -13.29 1.19
N ARG A 125 8.79 -11.99 0.88
CA ARG A 125 9.95 -11.21 0.41
C ARG A 125 11.05 -11.13 1.46
N GLY A 126 10.71 -10.72 2.67
CA GLY A 126 11.68 -10.60 3.75
C GLY A 126 12.39 -11.93 4.06
N LEU A 127 11.67 -13.04 4.02
CA LEU A 127 12.24 -14.38 4.17
C LEU A 127 13.15 -14.78 2.99
N ALA A 128 12.77 -14.46 1.76
CA ALA A 128 13.59 -14.68 0.58
C ALA A 128 14.89 -13.85 0.60
N ASP A 129 14.80 -12.59 1.06
CA ASP A 129 15.95 -11.68 1.20
C ASP A 129 16.89 -12.13 2.33
N ALA A 130 16.34 -12.70 3.41
CA ALA A 130 17.13 -13.31 4.48
C ALA A 130 17.95 -14.55 4.01
N GLY A 131 17.60 -15.11 2.85
CA GLY A 131 18.28 -16.26 2.28
C GLY A 131 17.81 -17.61 2.85
N PRO A 132 18.60 -18.67 2.63
CA PRO A 132 18.20 -20.02 3.05
C PRO A 132 18.10 -20.12 4.59
N PRO A 133 17.21 -21.00 5.10
CA PRO A 133 17.02 -21.16 6.52
C PRO A 133 18.31 -21.63 7.22
N PRO A 134 18.72 -20.97 8.30
CA PRO A 134 19.87 -21.41 9.09
C PRO A 134 19.65 -22.82 9.66
N ARG A 135 20.75 -23.58 9.89
CA ARG A 135 20.67 -24.92 10.46
C ARG A 135 20.09 -24.93 11.89
N SER A 136 20.41 -23.90 12.68
CA SER A 136 19.96 -23.78 14.08
C SER A 136 18.52 -23.30 14.13
N GLN A 137 17.67 -24.02 14.87
CA GLN A 137 16.29 -23.62 15.11
C GLN A 137 16.18 -22.22 15.79
N ALA A 138 17.09 -21.94 16.73
CA ALA A 138 17.13 -20.63 17.39
C ALA A 138 17.44 -19.49 16.38
N ALA A 139 18.31 -19.74 15.40
CA ALA A 139 18.60 -18.77 14.34
C ALA A 139 17.40 -18.60 13.40
N ARG A 140 16.71 -19.68 12.99
CA ARG A 140 15.47 -19.57 12.19
C ARG A 140 14.42 -18.73 12.90
N ARG A 141 14.15 -19.00 14.18
CA ARG A 141 13.20 -18.21 14.99
C ARG A 141 13.57 -16.72 15.03
N ARG A 142 14.87 -16.40 15.15
CA ARG A 142 15.33 -14.98 15.11
C ARG A 142 15.09 -14.34 13.76
N THR A 143 15.38 -15.04 12.65
CA THR A 143 15.11 -14.55 11.29
C THR A 143 13.62 -14.29 11.09
N VAL A 144 12.76 -15.26 11.40
CA VAL A 144 11.32 -15.09 11.31
C VAL A 144 10.82 -13.93 12.17
N ALA A 145 11.33 -13.81 13.41
CA ALA A 145 10.93 -12.72 14.31
C ALA A 145 11.37 -11.33 13.79
N ALA A 146 12.51 -11.23 13.11
CA ALA A 146 12.96 -10.00 12.47
C ALA A 146 12.01 -9.63 11.31
N VAL A 147 11.76 -10.55 10.39
CA VAL A 147 10.85 -10.31 9.26
C VAL A 147 9.43 -9.94 9.74
N VAL A 148 8.90 -10.66 10.74
CA VAL A 148 7.57 -10.34 11.31
C VAL A 148 7.54 -8.94 11.91
N ARG A 149 8.64 -8.49 12.53
CA ARG A 149 8.74 -7.13 13.09
C ARG A 149 8.71 -6.09 11.98
N ASP A 150 9.50 -6.28 10.92
CA ASP A 150 9.55 -5.36 9.79
C ASP A 150 8.16 -5.23 9.12
N VAL A 151 7.48 -6.35 8.90
CA VAL A 151 6.10 -6.36 8.37
C VAL A 151 5.12 -5.70 9.33
N ALA A 152 5.28 -5.89 10.64
CA ALA A 152 4.41 -5.29 11.64
C ALA A 152 4.58 -3.76 11.71
N ASP A 153 5.80 -3.27 11.57
CA ASP A 153 6.12 -1.84 11.52
C ASP A 153 5.50 -1.21 10.27
N GLU A 154 5.62 -1.84 9.11
CA GLU A 154 5.00 -1.39 7.85
C GLU A 154 3.47 -1.31 7.98
N LEU A 155 2.83 -2.30 8.58
CA LEU A 155 1.39 -2.32 8.76
C LEU A 155 0.88 -1.48 9.94
N GLY A 156 1.75 -0.93 10.76
CA GLY A 156 1.40 -0.22 11.99
C GLY A 156 0.75 -1.12 13.05
N ASN A 157 1.19 -2.37 13.15
CA ASN A 157 0.68 -3.38 14.10
C ASN A 157 1.76 -3.79 15.11
N THR A 158 1.37 -4.59 16.10
CA THR A 158 2.35 -5.30 16.92
C THR A 158 2.81 -6.59 16.22
N PRO A 159 4.05 -7.04 16.41
CA PRO A 159 4.54 -8.29 15.81
C PRO A 159 3.67 -9.51 16.13
N ALA A 160 3.13 -9.58 17.33
CA ALA A 160 2.25 -10.68 17.75
C ALA A 160 0.94 -10.71 16.93
N VAL A 161 0.28 -9.55 16.77
CA VAL A 161 -0.94 -9.41 15.96
C VAL A 161 -0.63 -9.64 14.48
N CYS A 162 0.48 -9.09 13.97
CA CYS A 162 0.87 -9.29 12.59
C CYS A 162 1.05 -10.77 12.26
N ARG A 163 1.81 -11.50 13.08
CA ARG A 163 2.06 -12.93 12.91
C ARG A 163 0.78 -13.79 12.98
N SER A 164 -0.09 -13.51 13.94
CA SER A 164 -1.27 -14.38 14.19
C SER A 164 -2.46 -14.08 13.28
N SER A 165 -2.55 -12.86 12.70
CA SER A 165 -3.78 -12.41 12.05
C SER A 165 -3.61 -11.93 10.61
N TYR A 166 -2.36 -11.72 10.16
CA TYR A 166 -2.11 -11.13 8.85
C TYR A 166 -1.10 -11.91 8.00
N ILE A 167 -0.18 -12.67 8.58
CA ILE A 167 0.78 -13.44 7.80
C ILE A 167 0.26 -14.88 7.66
N ASP A 168 0.11 -15.37 6.43
CA ASP A 168 -0.18 -16.78 6.18
C ASP A 168 1.00 -17.63 6.68
N PRO A 169 0.79 -18.53 7.64
CA PRO A 169 1.86 -19.33 8.23
C PRO A 169 2.58 -20.21 7.21
N ARG A 170 1.92 -20.57 6.10
CA ARG A 170 2.50 -21.41 5.05
C ARG A 170 3.77 -20.83 4.46
N VAL A 171 3.90 -19.49 4.34
CA VAL A 171 5.13 -18.88 3.79
C VAL A 171 6.33 -19.09 4.72
N ILE A 172 6.10 -19.16 6.04
CA ILE A 172 7.16 -19.44 7.03
C ILE A 172 7.54 -20.92 6.96
N ASP A 173 6.55 -21.81 6.91
CA ASP A 173 6.76 -23.25 6.85
C ASP A 173 7.49 -23.66 5.54
N LEU A 174 7.15 -23.03 4.43
CA LEU A 174 7.80 -23.24 3.13
C LEU A 174 9.26 -22.76 3.18
N TRP A 175 9.50 -21.55 3.72
CA TRP A 175 10.86 -21.06 3.89
C TRP A 175 11.70 -21.99 4.79
N GLU A 176 11.16 -22.51 5.87
CA GLU A 176 11.88 -23.46 6.75
C GLU A 176 12.28 -24.75 6.02
N ARG A 177 11.56 -25.11 4.95
CA ARG A 177 11.91 -26.21 4.03
C ARG A 177 12.85 -25.82 2.91
N GLY A 178 13.21 -24.53 2.81
CA GLY A 178 14.10 -24.01 1.77
C GLY A 178 13.33 -23.54 0.51
N GLU A 179 12.01 -23.48 0.55
CA GLU A 179 11.16 -23.02 -0.55
C GLU A 179 10.86 -21.54 -0.38
N THR A 180 11.11 -20.73 -1.42
CA THR A 180 10.92 -19.28 -1.39
C THR A 180 10.40 -18.76 -2.72
N ILE A 181 9.93 -17.51 -2.70
CA ILE A 181 9.51 -16.78 -3.92
C ILE A 181 10.70 -16.31 -4.78
N GLY A 182 11.94 -16.65 -4.43
CA GLY A 182 13.11 -16.01 -5.02
C GLY A 182 13.21 -14.52 -4.63
N ARG A 183 13.83 -13.72 -5.51
CA ARG A 183 14.04 -12.28 -5.27
C ARG A 183 13.38 -11.44 -6.36
N PRO A 184 12.04 -11.35 -6.39
CA PRO A 184 11.33 -10.52 -7.37
C PRO A 184 11.66 -9.03 -7.15
N ARG A 185 11.90 -8.32 -8.26
CA ARG A 185 12.30 -6.89 -8.23
C ARG A 185 11.13 -5.95 -7.94
N THR A 186 9.90 -6.38 -8.26
CA THR A 186 8.70 -5.57 -8.11
C THR A 186 7.73 -6.21 -7.13
N LEU A 187 6.82 -5.41 -6.57
CA LEU A 187 5.75 -5.90 -5.70
C LEU A 187 4.84 -6.87 -6.47
N GLU A 188 4.42 -6.51 -7.67
CA GLU A 188 3.59 -7.36 -8.54
C GLU A 188 4.25 -8.72 -8.83
N GLY A 189 5.57 -8.71 -9.09
CA GLY A 189 6.35 -9.94 -9.26
C GLY A 189 6.35 -10.81 -8.00
N ALA A 190 6.43 -10.18 -6.83
CA ALA A 190 6.35 -10.88 -5.54
C ALA A 190 4.96 -11.47 -5.31
N GLU A 191 3.91 -10.74 -5.58
CA GLU A 191 2.52 -11.22 -5.47
C GLU A 191 2.25 -12.42 -6.36
N ARG A 192 2.71 -12.37 -7.60
CA ARG A 192 2.61 -13.50 -8.53
C ARG A 192 3.36 -14.73 -8.03
N ALA A 193 4.57 -14.54 -7.52
CA ALA A 193 5.40 -15.61 -6.98
C ALA A 193 4.81 -16.22 -5.70
N VAL A 194 4.23 -15.39 -4.81
CA VAL A 194 3.52 -15.88 -3.61
C VAL A 194 2.28 -16.70 -3.99
N ARG A 195 1.50 -16.24 -4.97
CA ARG A 195 0.37 -17.03 -5.48
C ARG A 195 0.82 -18.41 -5.97
N SER A 196 1.90 -18.46 -6.73
CA SER A 196 2.45 -19.73 -7.22
C SER A 196 3.01 -20.61 -6.10
N LEU A 197 3.60 -20.01 -5.07
CA LEU A 197 4.18 -20.73 -3.93
C LEU A 197 3.09 -21.34 -3.03
N LEU A 198 1.93 -20.69 -2.91
CA LEU A 198 0.84 -21.10 -2.03
C LEU A 198 -0.25 -21.95 -2.74
N ALA A 199 -0.18 -22.09 -4.06
CA ALA A 199 -1.10 -22.92 -4.85
C ALA A 199 -0.85 -24.41 -4.57
#